data_75e4276ec4ce6fb8a650450d0c750955
#
_entry.id   75e4276ec4ce6fb8a650450d0c750955
#
_cell.length_a   1.000
_cell.length_b   1.000
_cell.length_c   1.000
_cell.angle_alpha   90.00
_cell.angle_beta   90.00
_cell.angle_gamma   90.00
#
_symmetry.space_group_name_H-M   'P 1'
#
loop_
_entity.id
_entity.type
_entity.pdbx_description
1 polymer ?
#
loop_
_entity_poly.entity_id
_entity_poly.type
_entity_poly.pdbx_seq_one_letter_code
_entity_poly.pdbx_strand_id
1 'polypeptide(L)'
;MELQLAIDLLNKEEAAELAKKVTDYVNIVEIGTPIVINEGLPAVQHLKDNVKDEDVKVLADLKIMDAADYEVSQAVKFGADVVTILGVAEDASIKNAVEEAHKHGKELLVDLIAVQDLEKRAKEIDAFGADYIAVHTGYDLQAQGQSPLDSLRKVKSVIKNAKVAVAGGIKPETVKEVADEGPDLIIVGGGIANADDPREAAKQICEAIEGK
;
A
#
# COMPACT_ATOMS: atom_id res chain seq x y z
N MET A 1 -13.18 5.61 -3.38
CA MET A 1 -12.26 4.99 -2.41
C MET A 1 -11.67 3.76 -3.08
N GLU A 2 -10.35 3.60 -3.07
CA GLU A 2 -9.66 2.47 -3.71
C GLU A 2 -9.43 1.36 -2.68
N LEU A 3 -9.33 0.10 -3.14
CA LEU A 3 -8.97 -1.07 -2.33
C LEU A 3 -7.65 -1.66 -2.82
N GLN A 4 -6.73 -1.95 -1.92
CA GLN A 4 -5.46 -2.64 -2.18
C GLN A 4 -5.41 -3.96 -1.43
N LEU A 5 -5.00 -5.03 -2.13
CA LEU A 5 -4.61 -6.29 -1.51
C LEU A 5 -3.11 -6.30 -1.25
N ALA A 6 -2.68 -6.42 0.01
CA ALA A 6 -1.29 -6.63 0.38
C ALA A 6 -1.00 -8.13 0.59
N ILE A 7 0.04 -8.65 -0.09
CA ILE A 7 0.42 -10.06 -0.06
C ILE A 7 1.81 -10.22 0.53
N ASP A 8 1.92 -10.81 1.73
CA ASP A 8 3.16 -10.87 2.52
C ASP A 8 3.76 -12.27 2.67
N LEU A 9 2.92 -13.28 2.94
CA LEU A 9 3.38 -14.59 3.44
C LEU A 9 3.24 -15.73 2.42
N LEU A 10 3.15 -15.41 1.14
CA LEU A 10 3.09 -16.38 0.05
C LEU A 10 4.39 -16.35 -0.78
N ASN A 11 4.59 -17.34 -1.64
CA ASN A 11 5.58 -17.22 -2.72
C ASN A 11 4.97 -16.44 -3.90
N LYS A 12 5.79 -16.08 -4.89
CA LYS A 12 5.34 -15.24 -6.03
C LYS A 12 4.26 -15.92 -6.89
N GLU A 13 4.33 -17.26 -7.02
CA GLU A 13 3.34 -18.05 -7.77
C GLU A 13 1.99 -18.03 -7.06
N GLU A 14 1.97 -18.29 -5.76
CA GLU A 14 0.77 -18.25 -4.92
C GLU A 14 0.19 -16.82 -4.85
N ALA A 15 1.05 -15.80 -4.77
CA ALA A 15 0.65 -14.40 -4.79
C ALA A 15 -0.06 -14.04 -6.10
N ALA A 16 0.46 -14.47 -7.24
CA ALA A 16 -0.17 -14.24 -8.53
C ALA A 16 -1.52 -14.97 -8.66
N GLU A 17 -1.62 -16.20 -8.15
CA GLU A 17 -2.89 -16.93 -8.16
C GLU A 17 -3.94 -16.32 -7.22
N LEU A 18 -3.52 -15.78 -6.07
CA LEU A 18 -4.41 -15.03 -5.18
C LEU A 18 -4.90 -13.73 -5.86
N ALA A 19 -3.99 -12.97 -6.43
CA ALA A 19 -4.32 -11.72 -7.11
C ALA A 19 -5.37 -11.93 -8.22
N LYS A 20 -5.22 -12.95 -9.06
CA LYS A 20 -6.19 -13.29 -10.11
C LYS A 20 -7.62 -13.51 -9.60
N LYS A 21 -7.77 -13.99 -8.37
CA LYS A 21 -9.10 -14.24 -7.79
C LYS A 21 -9.84 -12.97 -7.41
N VAL A 22 -9.12 -11.87 -7.17
CA VAL A 22 -9.67 -10.66 -6.55
C VAL A 22 -9.61 -9.42 -7.44
N THR A 23 -9.02 -9.47 -8.65
CA THR A 23 -8.88 -8.32 -9.55
C THR A 23 -10.18 -7.58 -9.83
N ASP A 24 -11.34 -8.26 -9.82
CA ASP A 24 -12.65 -7.61 -10.00
C ASP A 24 -13.03 -6.65 -8.86
N TYR A 25 -12.33 -6.69 -7.72
CA TYR A 25 -12.69 -5.98 -6.49
C TYR A 25 -11.60 -5.04 -5.98
N VAL A 26 -10.37 -5.16 -6.50
CA VAL A 26 -9.22 -4.37 -6.01
C VAL A 26 -8.67 -3.47 -7.12
N ASN A 27 -8.13 -2.32 -6.71
CA ASN A 27 -7.50 -1.37 -7.62
C ASN A 27 -5.96 -1.54 -7.64
N ILE A 28 -5.40 -2.09 -6.56
CA ILE A 28 -3.97 -2.31 -6.41
C ILE A 28 -3.74 -3.70 -5.83
N VAL A 29 -2.77 -4.43 -6.37
CA VAL A 29 -2.22 -5.66 -5.77
C VAL A 29 -0.76 -5.44 -5.43
N GLU A 30 -0.34 -5.88 -4.26
CA GLU A 30 0.97 -5.58 -3.70
C GLU A 30 1.78 -6.85 -3.49
N ILE A 31 3.04 -6.82 -3.94
CA ILE A 31 4.09 -7.73 -3.47
C ILE A 31 4.68 -7.12 -2.21
N GLY A 32 4.37 -7.72 -1.06
CA GLY A 32 4.82 -7.27 0.24
C GLY A 32 6.32 -7.46 0.47
N THR A 33 6.88 -6.68 1.38
CA THR A 33 8.31 -6.72 1.73
C THR A 33 8.84 -8.14 2.02
N PRO A 34 8.12 -9.04 2.72
CA PRO A 34 8.61 -10.39 2.97
C PRO A 34 8.85 -11.21 1.69
N ILE A 35 7.99 -11.07 0.68
CA ILE A 35 8.18 -11.75 -0.61
C ILE A 35 9.38 -11.15 -1.36
N VAL A 36 9.52 -9.80 -1.35
CA VAL A 36 10.68 -9.14 -1.96
C VAL A 36 12.00 -9.58 -1.31
N ILE A 37 12.03 -9.73 0.02
CA ILE A 37 13.22 -10.22 0.73
C ILE A 37 13.58 -11.65 0.30
N ASN A 38 12.60 -12.51 0.10
CA ASN A 38 12.81 -13.90 -0.24
C ASN A 38 13.14 -14.13 -1.72
N GLU A 39 12.49 -13.38 -2.63
CA GLU A 39 12.49 -13.66 -4.07
C GLU A 39 12.96 -12.50 -4.94
N GLY A 40 13.15 -11.32 -4.34
CA GLY A 40 13.60 -10.11 -5.03
C GLY A 40 12.54 -9.50 -5.96
N LEU A 41 12.96 -8.50 -6.72
CA LEU A 41 12.11 -7.81 -7.71
C LEU A 41 11.52 -8.71 -8.82
N PRO A 42 12.11 -9.88 -9.18
CA PRO A 42 11.42 -10.82 -10.07
C PRO A 42 10.02 -11.24 -9.61
N ALA A 43 9.71 -11.17 -8.30
CA ALA A 43 8.36 -11.40 -7.81
C ALA A 43 7.37 -10.32 -8.27
N VAL A 44 7.80 -9.08 -8.32
CA VAL A 44 7.00 -7.95 -8.84
C VAL A 44 6.69 -8.16 -10.33
N GLN A 45 7.72 -8.50 -11.13
CA GLN A 45 7.54 -8.81 -12.55
C GLN A 45 6.57 -9.98 -12.75
N HIS A 46 6.73 -11.04 -11.95
CA HIS A 46 5.86 -12.21 -12.05
C HIS A 46 4.40 -11.84 -11.76
N LEU A 47 4.14 -11.02 -10.74
CA LEU A 47 2.79 -10.54 -10.45
C LEU A 47 2.27 -9.69 -11.62
N LYS A 48 3.05 -8.74 -12.13
CA LYS A 48 2.67 -7.87 -13.26
C LYS A 48 2.30 -8.67 -14.52
N ASP A 49 3.07 -9.70 -14.84
CA ASP A 49 2.82 -10.57 -16.00
C ASP A 49 1.53 -11.40 -15.86
N ASN A 50 1.07 -11.61 -14.64
CA ASN A 50 -0.10 -12.44 -14.32
C ASN A 50 -1.37 -11.64 -14.02
N VAL A 51 -1.28 -10.38 -13.61
CA VAL A 51 -2.40 -9.45 -13.47
C VAL A 51 -2.65 -8.83 -14.85
N LYS A 52 -3.68 -9.33 -15.54
CA LYS A 52 -4.00 -8.94 -16.94
C LYS A 52 -4.96 -7.76 -17.03
N ASP A 53 -5.56 -7.38 -15.93
CA ASP A 53 -6.44 -6.21 -15.88
C ASP A 53 -5.55 -4.95 -15.85
N GLU A 54 -5.63 -4.16 -16.94
CA GLU A 54 -4.82 -2.93 -17.10
C GLU A 54 -5.23 -1.83 -16.09
N ASP A 55 -6.43 -1.92 -15.51
CA ASP A 55 -6.92 -1.00 -14.52
C ASP A 55 -6.40 -1.32 -13.11
N VAL A 56 -5.81 -2.54 -12.90
CA VAL A 56 -5.22 -2.95 -11.62
C VAL A 56 -3.72 -2.66 -11.61
N LYS A 57 -3.30 -1.82 -10.67
CA LYS A 57 -1.89 -1.47 -10.46
C LYS A 57 -1.16 -2.55 -9.67
N VAL A 58 0.15 -2.69 -9.92
CA VAL A 58 1.05 -3.52 -9.11
C VAL A 58 1.92 -2.62 -8.24
N LEU A 59 1.89 -2.85 -6.93
CA LEU A 59 2.71 -2.15 -5.96
C LEU A 59 3.86 -3.04 -5.48
N ALA A 60 5.07 -2.46 -5.44
CA ALA A 60 6.25 -3.06 -4.83
C ALA A 60 6.50 -2.44 -3.45
N ASP A 61 6.28 -3.22 -2.37
CA ASP A 61 6.51 -2.77 -0.99
C ASP A 61 7.96 -2.95 -0.58
N LEU A 62 8.81 -2.02 -1.04
CA LEU A 62 10.25 -2.05 -0.81
C LEU A 62 10.66 -1.43 0.52
N LYS A 63 9.81 -0.59 1.12
CA LYS A 63 10.13 0.17 2.32
C LYS A 63 11.49 0.88 2.20
N ILE A 64 11.71 1.51 1.04
CA ILE A 64 12.96 2.22 0.72
C ILE A 64 13.34 3.16 1.86
N MET A 65 14.64 3.21 2.18
CA MET A 65 15.18 4.08 3.22
C MET A 65 16.28 5.01 2.68
N ASP A 66 17.02 4.55 1.66
CA ASP A 66 18.16 5.25 1.05
C ASP A 66 18.31 4.84 -0.42
N ALA A 67 19.20 5.48 -1.18
CA ALA A 67 19.42 5.21 -2.61
C ALA A 67 18.14 5.21 -3.46
N ALA A 68 17.21 6.10 -3.13
CA ALA A 68 15.81 6.03 -3.52
C ALA A 68 15.59 6.11 -5.05
N ASP A 69 16.33 6.94 -5.76
CA ASP A 69 16.28 7.05 -7.22
C ASP A 69 16.65 5.71 -7.90
N TYR A 70 17.72 5.06 -7.41
CA TYR A 70 18.14 3.76 -7.92
C TYR A 70 17.09 2.68 -7.62
N GLU A 71 16.63 2.55 -6.37
CA GLU A 71 15.71 1.49 -5.96
C GLU A 71 14.33 1.64 -6.63
N VAL A 72 13.79 2.87 -6.73
CA VAL A 72 12.57 3.15 -7.49
C VAL A 72 12.75 2.77 -8.96
N SER A 73 13.86 3.18 -9.60
CA SER A 73 14.11 2.85 -11.01
C SER A 73 14.19 1.35 -11.26
N GLN A 74 14.74 0.56 -10.31
CA GLN A 74 14.75 -0.89 -10.43
C GLN A 74 13.33 -1.49 -10.29
N ALA A 75 12.54 -1.05 -9.29
CA ALA A 75 11.16 -1.52 -9.14
C ALA A 75 10.32 -1.27 -10.39
N VAL A 76 10.42 -0.08 -10.98
CA VAL A 76 9.74 0.27 -12.22
C VAL A 76 10.15 -0.63 -13.39
N LYS A 77 11.44 -0.96 -13.54
CA LYS A 77 11.91 -1.91 -14.58
C LYS A 77 11.30 -3.29 -14.44
N PHE A 78 10.98 -3.70 -13.22
CA PHE A 78 10.30 -4.96 -12.91
C PHE A 78 8.76 -4.83 -12.91
N GLY A 79 8.23 -3.72 -13.42
CA GLY A 79 6.80 -3.57 -13.68
C GLY A 79 5.98 -2.98 -12.54
N ALA A 80 6.61 -2.42 -11.49
CA ALA A 80 5.88 -1.72 -10.45
C ALA A 80 5.20 -0.46 -11.01
N ASP A 81 3.93 -0.26 -10.66
CA ASP A 81 3.17 0.96 -10.95
C ASP A 81 3.20 1.91 -9.75
N VAL A 82 3.36 1.36 -8.54
CA VAL A 82 3.51 2.10 -7.29
C VAL A 82 4.69 1.51 -6.52
N VAL A 83 5.51 2.36 -5.91
CA VAL A 83 6.66 1.92 -5.09
C VAL A 83 6.55 2.54 -3.70
N THR A 84 7.02 1.84 -2.66
CA THR A 84 6.95 2.37 -1.28
C THR A 84 8.31 2.85 -0.78
N ILE A 85 8.29 3.97 -0.06
CA ILE A 85 9.39 4.49 0.75
C ILE A 85 8.90 4.76 2.17
N LEU A 86 9.79 4.64 3.15
CA LEU A 86 9.45 4.94 4.54
C LEU A 86 9.40 6.45 4.80
N GLY A 87 8.38 6.91 5.54
CA GLY A 87 8.24 8.30 5.95
C GLY A 87 9.32 8.76 6.95
N VAL A 88 10.03 7.82 7.57
CA VAL A 88 11.20 8.08 8.45
C VAL A 88 12.50 8.25 7.68
N ALA A 89 12.50 8.04 6.35
CA ALA A 89 13.66 8.33 5.50
C ALA A 89 13.97 9.84 5.48
N GLU A 90 15.19 10.18 5.07
CA GLU A 90 15.60 11.57 4.91
C GLU A 90 14.78 12.29 3.84
N ASP A 91 14.58 13.60 3.99
CA ASP A 91 13.82 14.41 3.03
C ASP A 91 14.36 14.30 1.61
N ALA A 92 15.68 14.23 1.46
CA ALA A 92 16.32 14.07 0.16
C ALA A 92 15.92 12.73 -0.49
N SER A 93 15.91 11.64 0.27
CA SER A 93 15.54 10.32 -0.23
C SER A 93 14.08 10.30 -0.69
N ILE A 94 13.15 10.89 0.08
CA ILE A 94 11.72 10.94 -0.30
C ILE A 94 11.52 11.78 -1.56
N LYS A 95 12.16 12.96 -1.65
CA LYS A 95 12.07 13.82 -2.84
C LYS A 95 12.64 13.14 -4.08
N ASN A 96 13.79 12.48 -3.96
CA ASN A 96 14.39 11.73 -5.07
C ASN A 96 13.48 10.55 -5.50
N ALA A 97 12.84 9.86 -4.56
CA ALA A 97 11.88 8.80 -4.87
C ALA A 97 10.66 9.32 -5.64
N VAL A 98 10.08 10.45 -5.21
CA VAL A 98 8.96 11.11 -5.90
C VAL A 98 9.36 11.48 -7.32
N GLU A 99 10.50 12.18 -7.48
CA GLU A 99 11.00 12.62 -8.78
C GLU A 99 11.24 11.45 -9.73
N GLU A 100 11.88 10.38 -9.24
CA GLU A 100 12.18 9.22 -10.07
C GLU A 100 10.91 8.44 -10.45
N ALA A 101 9.97 8.26 -9.53
CA ALA A 101 8.68 7.63 -9.85
C ALA A 101 7.93 8.43 -10.93
N HIS A 102 7.78 9.72 -10.76
CA HIS A 102 7.09 10.61 -11.70
C HIS A 102 7.77 10.70 -13.06
N LYS A 103 9.10 10.66 -13.12
CA LYS A 103 9.87 10.61 -14.39
C LYS A 103 9.50 9.39 -15.24
N HIS A 104 9.09 8.30 -14.61
CA HIS A 104 8.62 7.08 -15.26
C HIS A 104 7.10 7.01 -15.42
N GLY A 105 6.35 8.05 -15.03
CA GLY A 105 4.89 8.05 -15.02
C GLY A 105 4.30 7.05 -14.02
N LYS A 106 5.01 6.81 -12.90
CA LYS A 106 4.62 5.91 -11.82
C LYS A 106 4.35 6.70 -10.55
N GLU A 107 3.74 6.05 -9.55
CA GLU A 107 3.32 6.67 -8.30
C GLU A 107 4.21 6.23 -7.13
N LEU A 108 4.32 7.11 -6.13
CA LEU A 108 5.02 6.83 -4.89
C LEU A 108 4.06 6.83 -3.70
N LEU A 109 4.12 5.77 -2.90
CA LEU A 109 3.45 5.68 -1.61
C LEU A 109 4.47 5.85 -0.49
N VAL A 110 4.25 6.82 0.41
CA VAL A 110 5.08 7.00 1.60
C VAL A 110 4.41 6.37 2.80
N ASP A 111 5.03 5.33 3.35
CA ASP A 111 4.55 4.59 4.52
C ASP A 111 5.00 5.29 5.82
N LEU A 112 4.04 5.73 6.63
CA LEU A 112 4.29 6.41 7.91
C LEU A 112 4.56 5.47 9.09
N ILE A 113 4.82 4.18 8.85
CA ILE A 113 5.21 3.24 9.91
C ILE A 113 6.41 3.81 10.69
N ALA A 114 6.37 3.71 12.01
CA ALA A 114 7.39 4.23 12.94
C ALA A 114 7.59 5.75 12.98
N VAL A 115 6.84 6.54 12.21
CA VAL A 115 6.86 8.00 12.31
C VAL A 115 6.25 8.43 13.64
N GLN A 116 6.99 9.26 14.41
CA GLN A 116 6.56 9.69 15.75
C GLN A 116 5.60 10.88 15.70
N ASP A 117 5.94 11.91 14.93
CA ASP A 117 5.11 13.12 14.73
C ASP A 117 4.41 13.01 13.38
N LEU A 118 3.28 12.31 13.36
CA LEU A 118 2.52 12.00 12.14
C LEU A 118 2.05 13.26 11.42
N GLU A 119 1.51 14.24 12.14
CA GLU A 119 0.92 15.44 11.52
C GLU A 119 1.99 16.32 10.87
N LYS A 120 3.11 16.52 11.56
CA LYS A 120 4.23 17.28 11.02
C LYS A 120 4.83 16.58 9.80
N ARG A 121 5.14 15.29 9.95
CA ARG A 121 5.80 14.54 8.87
C ARG A 121 4.91 14.38 7.65
N ALA A 122 3.62 14.12 7.84
CA ALA A 122 2.66 14.04 6.74
C ALA A 122 2.57 15.35 5.94
N LYS A 123 2.55 16.52 6.61
CA LYS A 123 2.57 17.82 5.92
C LYS A 123 3.83 18.03 5.08
N GLU A 124 5.00 17.63 5.61
CA GLU A 124 6.27 17.73 4.89
C GLU A 124 6.24 16.86 3.63
N ILE A 125 5.81 15.61 3.77
CA ILE A 125 5.72 14.63 2.67
C ILE A 125 4.69 15.05 1.61
N ASP A 126 3.53 15.57 2.03
CA ASP A 126 2.52 16.12 1.11
C ASP A 126 3.09 17.26 0.25
N ALA A 127 3.95 18.10 0.85
CA ALA A 127 4.62 19.18 0.14
C ALA A 127 5.75 18.68 -0.79
N PHE A 128 6.26 17.47 -0.60
CA PHE A 128 7.25 16.86 -1.50
C PHE A 128 6.61 16.26 -2.76
N GLY A 129 5.27 16.13 -2.80
CA GLY A 129 4.54 15.66 -3.97
C GLY A 129 4.32 14.14 -4.02
N ALA A 130 4.35 13.45 -2.90
CA ALA A 130 3.96 12.03 -2.83
C ALA A 130 2.52 11.83 -3.33
N ASP A 131 2.27 10.71 -4.01
CA ASP A 131 0.92 10.38 -4.53
C ASP A 131 0.03 9.82 -3.44
N TYR A 132 0.59 8.96 -2.57
CA TYR A 132 -0.09 8.39 -1.42
C TYR A 132 0.72 8.58 -0.15
N ILE A 133 0.04 8.84 0.96
CA ILE A 133 0.61 8.86 2.31
C ILE A 133 -0.18 7.86 3.15
N ALA A 134 0.49 6.78 3.57
CA ALA A 134 -0.16 5.67 4.25
C ALA A 134 0.05 5.72 5.77
N VAL A 135 -1.05 5.78 6.48
CA VAL A 135 -1.08 5.46 7.92
C VAL A 135 -0.98 3.95 8.06
N HIS A 136 -0.01 3.47 8.80
CA HIS A 136 0.26 2.04 8.91
C HIS A 136 0.46 1.60 10.36
N THR A 137 -0.47 0.77 10.84
CA THR A 137 -0.26 0.02 12.10
C THR A 137 0.42 -1.29 11.77
N GLY A 138 1.73 -1.36 12.00
CA GLY A 138 2.55 -2.54 11.68
C GLY A 138 2.07 -3.82 12.37
N TYR A 139 2.40 -4.98 11.79
CA TYR A 139 1.95 -6.29 12.24
C TYR A 139 2.19 -6.54 13.74
N ASP A 140 3.37 -6.16 14.25
CA ASP A 140 3.73 -6.33 15.66
C ASP A 140 2.86 -5.50 16.61
N LEU A 141 2.41 -4.32 16.17
CA LEU A 141 1.54 -3.44 16.96
C LEU A 141 0.06 -3.88 16.88
N GLN A 142 -0.36 -4.46 15.75
CA GLN A 142 -1.70 -5.05 15.62
C GLN A 142 -1.91 -6.16 16.65
N ALA A 143 -0.88 -6.99 16.90
CA ALA A 143 -0.90 -8.03 17.92
C ALA A 143 -1.11 -7.47 19.34
N GLN A 144 -0.83 -6.19 19.57
CA GLN A 144 -1.06 -5.47 20.82
C GLN A 144 -2.41 -4.74 20.86
N GLY A 145 -3.26 -4.95 19.85
CA GLY A 145 -4.61 -4.36 19.80
C GLY A 145 -4.65 -2.90 19.34
N GLN A 146 -3.58 -2.40 18.71
CA GLN A 146 -3.58 -1.04 18.16
C GLN A 146 -4.41 -0.97 16.86
N SER A 147 -5.10 0.16 16.68
CA SER A 147 -5.92 0.48 15.51
C SER A 147 -5.35 1.69 14.77
N PRO A 148 -5.45 1.76 13.44
CA PRO A 148 -4.97 2.91 12.67
C PRO A 148 -5.92 4.13 12.71
N LEU A 149 -7.13 4.04 13.27
CA LEU A 149 -8.17 5.06 13.14
C LEU A 149 -7.78 6.44 13.64
N ASP A 150 -7.19 6.54 14.86
CA ASP A 150 -6.78 7.83 15.41
C ASP A 150 -5.65 8.47 14.60
N SER A 151 -4.72 7.66 14.11
CA SER A 151 -3.64 8.10 13.23
C SER A 151 -4.19 8.56 11.87
N LEU A 152 -5.18 7.85 11.32
CA LEU A 152 -5.86 8.22 10.09
C LEU A 152 -6.52 9.59 10.20
N ARG A 153 -7.27 9.86 11.26
CA ARG A 153 -7.91 11.17 11.52
C ARG A 153 -6.88 12.30 11.56
N LYS A 154 -5.76 12.08 12.28
CA LYS A 154 -4.67 13.07 12.39
C LYS A 154 -4.07 13.39 11.03
N VAL A 155 -3.63 12.37 10.29
CA VAL A 155 -2.98 12.55 8.98
C VAL A 155 -3.96 13.19 7.98
N LYS A 156 -5.18 12.70 7.92
CA LYS A 156 -6.20 13.25 7.02
C LYS A 156 -6.51 14.72 7.27
N SER A 157 -6.44 15.17 8.54
CA SER A 157 -6.71 16.57 8.89
C SER A 157 -5.67 17.55 8.33
N VAL A 158 -4.49 17.08 7.91
CA VAL A 158 -3.36 17.93 7.52
C VAL A 158 -2.91 17.77 6.05
N ILE A 159 -3.30 16.68 5.38
CA ILE A 159 -3.01 16.43 3.96
C ILE A 159 -3.91 17.30 3.08
N LYS A 160 -3.36 17.76 1.94
CA LYS A 160 -4.07 18.62 0.99
C LYS A 160 -4.01 18.14 -0.45
N ASN A 161 -2.95 17.45 -0.84
CA ASN A 161 -2.67 17.09 -2.23
C ASN A 161 -2.61 15.57 -2.41
N ALA A 162 -1.86 14.87 -1.56
CA ALA A 162 -1.72 13.42 -1.63
C ALA A 162 -3.02 12.70 -1.26
N LYS A 163 -3.19 11.50 -1.78
CA LYS A 163 -4.22 10.56 -1.33
C LYS A 163 -3.82 9.95 0.03
N VAL A 164 -4.78 9.88 0.94
CA VAL A 164 -4.55 9.27 2.27
C VAL A 164 -4.88 7.78 2.21
N ALA A 165 -3.87 6.95 2.47
CA ALA A 165 -4.02 5.51 2.58
C ALA A 165 -4.01 5.05 4.03
N VAL A 166 -4.63 3.90 4.31
CA VAL A 166 -4.66 3.30 5.63
C VAL A 166 -4.44 1.80 5.58
N ALA A 167 -3.54 1.31 6.43
CA ALA A 167 -3.17 -0.10 6.57
C ALA A 167 -3.13 -0.54 8.03
N GLY A 168 -3.39 -1.81 8.27
CA GLY A 168 -3.15 -2.45 9.56
C GLY A 168 -4.40 -3.05 10.21
N GLY A 169 -4.51 -4.39 10.20
CA GLY A 169 -5.54 -5.14 10.92
C GLY A 169 -6.96 -5.01 10.39
N ILE A 170 -7.13 -4.48 9.17
CA ILE A 170 -8.45 -4.27 8.56
C ILE A 170 -9.00 -5.60 8.03
N LYS A 171 -10.29 -5.85 8.32
CA LYS A 171 -11.03 -7.08 7.98
C LYS A 171 -12.43 -6.72 7.48
N PRO A 172 -13.17 -7.65 6.84
CA PRO A 172 -14.54 -7.40 6.44
C PRO A 172 -15.43 -6.84 7.55
N GLU A 173 -15.24 -7.30 8.79
CA GLU A 173 -16.05 -6.88 9.95
C GLU A 173 -15.72 -5.46 10.44
N THR A 174 -14.51 -4.95 10.17
CA THR A 174 -14.03 -3.66 10.67
C THR A 174 -13.85 -2.60 9.58
N VAL A 175 -13.89 -3.00 8.31
CA VAL A 175 -13.63 -2.08 7.19
C VAL A 175 -14.60 -0.91 7.14
N LYS A 176 -15.85 -1.10 7.57
CA LYS A 176 -16.84 -0.03 7.58
C LYS A 176 -16.44 1.14 8.47
N GLU A 177 -15.91 0.88 9.66
CA GLU A 177 -15.43 1.93 10.58
C GLU A 177 -14.29 2.75 9.95
N VAL A 178 -13.41 2.06 9.20
CA VAL A 178 -12.31 2.71 8.48
C VAL A 178 -12.84 3.52 7.29
N ALA A 179 -13.77 2.96 6.53
CA ALA A 179 -14.38 3.61 5.37
C ALA A 179 -15.17 4.87 5.78
N ASP A 180 -15.85 4.85 6.94
CA ASP A 180 -16.60 6.00 7.47
C ASP A 180 -15.67 7.20 7.79
N GLU A 181 -14.37 6.97 8.03
CA GLU A 181 -13.37 8.04 8.16
C GLU A 181 -12.95 8.62 6.79
N GLY A 182 -13.32 7.97 5.68
CA GLY A 182 -13.15 8.44 4.32
C GLY A 182 -11.68 8.53 3.84
N PRO A 183 -10.82 7.53 4.01
CA PRO A 183 -9.52 7.50 3.33
C PRO A 183 -9.71 7.38 1.82
N ASP A 184 -8.67 7.66 1.04
CA ASP A 184 -8.70 7.48 -0.41
C ASP A 184 -8.39 6.05 -0.82
N LEU A 185 -7.54 5.36 -0.04
CA LEU A 185 -7.10 3.97 -0.26
C LEU A 185 -7.15 3.18 1.06
N ILE A 186 -7.78 2.00 1.02
CA ILE A 186 -7.77 1.02 2.11
C ILE A 186 -6.89 -0.16 1.71
N ILE A 187 -5.89 -0.47 2.54
CA ILE A 187 -4.92 -1.55 2.32
C ILE A 187 -5.26 -2.72 3.24
N VAL A 188 -5.58 -3.87 2.65
CA VAL A 188 -5.97 -5.07 3.37
C VAL A 188 -5.03 -6.22 3.02
N GLY A 189 -4.35 -6.75 4.03
CA GLY A 189 -3.50 -7.95 3.90
C GLY A 189 -4.26 -9.20 4.32
N GLY A 190 -4.01 -9.69 5.53
CA GLY A 190 -4.56 -10.95 6.05
C GLY A 190 -6.09 -11.03 6.06
N GLY A 191 -6.80 -9.90 6.11
CA GLY A 191 -8.27 -9.87 6.02
C GLY A 191 -8.82 -10.43 4.71
N ILE A 192 -8.02 -10.41 3.63
CA ILE A 192 -8.34 -11.04 2.36
C ILE A 192 -7.48 -12.30 2.17
N ALA A 193 -6.16 -12.19 2.30
CA ALA A 193 -5.23 -13.25 1.95
C ALA A 193 -5.40 -14.53 2.80
N ASN A 194 -5.82 -14.42 4.06
CA ASN A 194 -6.02 -15.54 4.98
C ASN A 194 -7.49 -15.96 5.12
N ALA A 195 -8.40 -15.39 4.35
CA ALA A 195 -9.80 -15.80 4.36
C ALA A 195 -9.98 -17.18 3.71
N ASP A 196 -10.97 -17.94 4.17
CA ASP A 196 -11.34 -19.23 3.56
C ASP A 196 -11.71 -19.06 2.08
N ASP A 197 -12.37 -17.95 1.73
CA ASP A 197 -12.64 -17.50 0.37
C ASP A 197 -12.16 -16.06 0.20
N PRO A 198 -10.92 -15.85 -0.32
CA PRO A 198 -10.37 -14.52 -0.55
C PRO A 198 -11.20 -13.66 -1.51
N ARG A 199 -11.84 -14.27 -2.52
CA ARG A 199 -12.68 -13.55 -3.46
C ARG A 199 -13.92 -12.97 -2.78
N GLU A 200 -14.60 -13.78 -1.98
CA GLU A 200 -15.78 -13.33 -1.22
C GLU A 200 -15.40 -12.27 -0.18
N ALA A 201 -14.26 -12.42 0.51
CA ALA A 201 -13.75 -11.42 1.45
C ALA A 201 -13.45 -10.09 0.76
N ALA A 202 -12.77 -10.10 -0.40
CA ALA A 202 -12.51 -8.89 -1.19
C ALA A 202 -13.81 -8.22 -1.66
N LYS A 203 -14.79 -9.00 -2.10
CA LYS A 203 -16.11 -8.52 -2.50
C LYS A 203 -16.84 -7.82 -1.34
N GLN A 204 -16.92 -8.47 -0.17
CA GLN A 204 -17.58 -7.89 1.02
C GLN A 204 -16.91 -6.56 1.45
N ILE A 205 -15.59 -6.49 1.40
CA ILE A 205 -14.86 -5.26 1.69
C ILE A 205 -15.19 -4.18 0.65
N CYS A 206 -15.17 -4.52 -0.65
CA CYS A 206 -15.50 -3.59 -1.72
C CYS A 206 -16.92 -3.03 -1.58
N GLU A 207 -17.91 -3.91 -1.32
CA GLU A 207 -19.31 -3.52 -1.08
C GLU A 207 -19.46 -2.59 0.13
N ALA A 208 -18.76 -2.90 1.23
CA ALA A 208 -18.76 -2.06 2.43
C ALA A 208 -18.14 -0.67 2.19
N ILE A 209 -17.09 -0.58 1.36
CA ILE A 209 -16.44 0.67 0.95
C ILE A 209 -17.38 1.51 0.06
N GLU A 210 -18.15 0.86 -0.83
CA GLU A 210 -19.08 1.53 -1.75
C GLU A 210 -20.41 1.91 -1.10
N GLY A 211 -20.67 1.46 0.14
CA GLY A 211 -21.91 1.73 0.86
C GLY A 211 -23.11 0.90 0.36
N LYS A 212 -22.84 -0.28 -0.20
CA LYS A 212 -23.84 -1.24 -0.68
C LYS A 212 -24.20 -2.29 0.36
#